data_a00161a1f80f5b4a1c7f33741fbde6a4
#
_entry.id   a00161a1f80f5b4a1c7f33741fbde6a4
#
_cell.length_a   1.000
_cell.length_b   1.000
_cell.length_c   1.000
_cell.angle_alpha   90.00
_cell.angle_beta   90.00
_cell.angle_gamma   90.00
#
_symmetry.space_group_name_H-M   'P 1'
#
loop_
_entity.id
_entity.type
_entity.pdbx_description
1 polymer ?
#
loop_
_entity_poly.entity_id
_entity_poly.type
_entity_poly.pdbx_seq_one_letter_code
_entity_poly.pdbx_strand_id
1 'polypeptide(L)'
;MSEQRPRILYFKEFIPTPVCILLSLFFAMVFQFNGGVFLPTSTQMSSALGCLREDVMMAGYASFIGMTVIFPILFRLKFRFTTRRIFLTVCPVLIVCNLITMQSQNIAVLIATCFVSGFFRMWGTFECFSNIRLSVTPSGNFSVFYPVIYIIVLESIQLSGLVATHLSDWANWQYMHWLVIGLLIVVWFCVFFLTRPFRMAKKMPLYGIDWTGALLWTLVLFAIVFVCIYGEYYDWLDSPLIRGCLVTAVVATLININRMCTLRHPYIDPQVLTYRHFPTILFLFLMLCLFLTTSSVLQETFMRSILRYDMLNAVSLNWCVFAGILAGAGIVFYRQAVLHKGYKLLITVGFILIVVYQYYMYFLIHPNLNIESLYFPNFLKGIGHGVLYISLTIYIAKTVPFKHFFQ
;
A
#
# COMPACT_ATOMS: atom_id res chain seq x y z
N MET A 1 -6.18 27.77 31.59
CA MET A 1 -6.67 27.45 30.24
C MET A 1 -6.53 25.96 30.05
N SER A 2 -7.64 25.23 30.10
CA SER A 2 -7.63 23.78 29.85
C SER A 2 -7.20 23.53 28.40
N GLU A 3 -6.09 22.88 28.19
CA GLU A 3 -5.70 22.35 26.87
C GLU A 3 -6.82 21.46 26.35
N GLN A 4 -7.66 22.02 25.50
CA GLN A 4 -8.63 21.21 24.76
C GLN A 4 -7.85 20.29 23.83
N ARG A 5 -7.68 19.02 24.26
CA ARG A 5 -7.10 17.98 23.43
C ARG A 5 -7.84 17.96 22.09
N PRO A 6 -7.14 17.96 20.95
CA PRO A 6 -7.75 18.01 19.64
C PRO A 6 -8.64 16.78 19.43
N ARG A 7 -9.95 17.00 19.40
CA ARG A 7 -10.95 15.94 19.18
C ARG A 7 -11.00 15.59 17.68
N ILE A 8 -11.16 14.30 17.38
CA ILE A 8 -11.46 13.86 16.01
C ILE A 8 -12.91 14.25 15.69
N LEU A 9 -13.08 15.26 14.90
CA LEU A 9 -14.34 15.99 14.70
C LEU A 9 -15.48 15.18 14.02
N TYR A 10 -15.21 14.07 13.39
CA TYR A 10 -16.25 13.26 12.75
C TYR A 10 -16.87 12.19 13.66
N PHE A 11 -16.35 11.95 14.85
CA PHE A 11 -17.02 11.14 15.85
C PHE A 11 -18.01 11.93 16.70
N LYS A 12 -18.99 11.24 17.28
CA LYS A 12 -19.93 11.83 18.20
C LYS A 12 -19.23 12.25 19.51
N GLU A 13 -19.79 13.25 20.21
CA GLU A 13 -19.11 13.92 21.34
C GLU A 13 -18.93 13.07 22.59
N PHE A 14 -19.76 12.02 22.76
CA PHE A 14 -19.69 11.14 23.93
C PHE A 14 -18.49 10.19 23.90
N ILE A 15 -17.77 10.08 22.76
CA ILE A 15 -16.65 9.13 22.61
C ILE A 15 -15.35 9.80 23.05
N PRO A 16 -14.56 9.18 23.98
CA PRO A 16 -13.28 9.72 24.39
C PRO A 16 -12.26 9.78 23.22
N THR A 17 -11.43 10.80 23.21
CA THR A 17 -10.43 11.02 22.14
C THR A 17 -9.51 9.81 21.88
N PRO A 18 -8.98 9.10 22.91
CA PRO A 18 -8.15 7.90 22.68
C PRO A 18 -8.91 6.80 21.91
N VAL A 19 -10.19 6.59 22.24
CA VAL A 19 -11.03 5.60 21.54
C VAL A 19 -11.25 6.01 20.09
N CYS A 20 -11.45 7.30 19.80
CA CYS A 20 -11.57 7.81 18.44
C CYS A 20 -10.30 7.54 17.60
N ILE A 21 -9.11 7.71 18.21
CA ILE A 21 -7.83 7.42 17.56
C ILE A 21 -7.73 5.92 17.27
N LEU A 22 -7.96 5.07 18.29
CA LEU A 22 -7.90 3.60 18.13
C LEU A 22 -8.88 3.10 17.06
N LEU A 23 -10.12 3.60 17.04
CA LEU A 23 -11.10 3.24 16.00
C LEU A 23 -10.63 3.69 14.60
N SER A 24 -10.06 4.88 14.49
CA SER A 24 -9.56 5.35 13.19
C SER A 24 -8.36 4.52 12.70
N LEU A 25 -7.47 4.11 13.60
CA LEU A 25 -6.35 3.21 13.29
C LEU A 25 -6.86 1.82 12.91
N PHE A 26 -7.84 1.30 13.64
CA PHE A 26 -8.49 0.03 13.32
C PHE A 26 -9.17 0.07 11.93
N PHE A 27 -9.91 1.14 11.61
CA PHE A 27 -10.51 1.28 10.27
C PHE A 27 -9.44 1.32 9.17
N ALA A 28 -8.35 2.05 9.37
CA ALA A 28 -7.25 2.08 8.42
C ALA A 28 -6.61 0.70 8.23
N MET A 29 -6.41 -0.05 9.32
CA MET A 29 -5.90 -1.41 9.28
C MET A 29 -6.84 -2.34 8.48
N VAL A 30 -8.14 -2.30 8.72
CA VAL A 30 -9.14 -3.12 8.01
C VAL A 30 -9.13 -2.82 6.51
N PHE A 31 -9.06 -1.54 6.10
CA PHE A 31 -8.96 -1.19 4.69
C PHE A 31 -7.65 -1.70 4.06
N GLN A 32 -6.53 -1.64 4.76
CA GLN A 32 -5.26 -2.17 4.26
C GLN A 32 -5.25 -3.71 4.20
N PHE A 33 -5.88 -4.37 5.15
CA PHE A 33 -6.00 -5.83 5.20
C PHE A 33 -6.63 -6.42 3.94
N ASN A 34 -7.59 -5.72 3.36
CA ASN A 34 -8.27 -6.14 2.12
C ASN A 34 -7.32 -6.27 0.90
N GLY A 35 -6.08 -5.84 0.97
CA GLY A 35 -5.13 -5.88 -0.13
C GLY A 35 -4.16 -7.04 -0.12
N GLY A 36 -4.05 -7.77 0.97
CA GLY A 36 -3.06 -8.85 1.12
C GLY A 36 -3.55 -10.25 0.71
N VAL A 37 -4.72 -10.35 0.10
CA VAL A 37 -5.37 -11.65 -0.15
C VAL A 37 -4.76 -12.40 -1.33
N PHE A 38 -4.47 -11.73 -2.44
CA PHE A 38 -4.19 -12.37 -3.72
C PHE A 38 -2.77 -12.93 -3.86
N LEU A 39 -1.75 -12.14 -3.55
CA LEU A 39 -0.37 -12.52 -3.83
C LEU A 39 0.10 -13.73 -2.99
N PRO A 40 -0.13 -13.79 -1.67
CA PRO A 40 0.27 -14.93 -0.86
C PRO A 40 -0.47 -16.22 -1.20
N THR A 41 -1.72 -16.12 -1.63
CA THR A 41 -2.58 -17.28 -1.93
C THR A 41 -2.70 -17.59 -3.42
N SER A 42 -1.86 -16.95 -4.27
CA SER A 42 -1.97 -17.04 -5.73
C SER A 42 -1.93 -18.48 -6.26
N THR A 43 -1.08 -19.33 -5.72
CA THR A 43 -0.96 -20.74 -6.13
C THR A 43 -2.22 -21.54 -5.79
N GLN A 44 -2.78 -21.35 -4.61
CA GLN A 44 -4.00 -22.06 -4.18
C GLN A 44 -5.23 -21.57 -4.95
N MET A 45 -5.32 -20.25 -5.18
CA MET A 45 -6.39 -19.68 -6.00
C MET A 45 -6.32 -20.16 -7.45
N SER A 46 -5.13 -20.17 -8.07
CA SER A 46 -4.98 -20.64 -9.46
C SER A 46 -5.39 -22.11 -9.60
N SER A 47 -5.00 -22.96 -8.65
CA SER A 47 -5.40 -24.37 -8.63
C SER A 47 -6.90 -24.54 -8.45
N ALA A 48 -7.52 -23.76 -7.55
CA ALA A 48 -8.96 -23.84 -7.28
C ALA A 48 -9.83 -23.29 -8.42
N LEU A 49 -9.36 -22.26 -9.11
CA LEU A 49 -10.07 -21.62 -10.23
C LEU A 49 -9.75 -22.26 -11.58
N GLY A 50 -8.76 -23.16 -11.67
CA GLY A 50 -8.31 -23.77 -12.92
C GLY A 50 -7.74 -22.75 -13.92
N CYS A 51 -7.12 -21.67 -13.42
CA CYS A 51 -6.54 -20.60 -14.22
C CYS A 51 -5.01 -20.53 -14.02
N LEU A 52 -4.34 -19.71 -14.84
CA LEU A 52 -2.91 -19.50 -14.69
C LEU A 52 -2.62 -18.71 -13.40
N ARG A 53 -1.45 -18.97 -12.82
CA ARG A 53 -0.98 -18.17 -11.66
C ARG A 53 -0.83 -16.70 -12.02
N GLU A 54 -0.41 -16.41 -13.24
CA GLU A 54 -0.29 -15.08 -13.85
C GLU A 54 -1.62 -14.32 -13.81
N ASP A 55 -2.74 -14.99 -14.05
CA ASP A 55 -4.09 -14.40 -14.00
C ASP A 55 -4.43 -13.89 -12.60
N VAL A 56 -4.15 -14.70 -11.58
CA VAL A 56 -4.37 -14.33 -10.18
C VAL A 56 -3.41 -13.21 -9.76
N MET A 57 -2.15 -13.26 -10.20
CA MET A 57 -1.20 -12.19 -9.96
C MET A 57 -1.65 -10.88 -10.63
N MET A 58 -2.16 -10.94 -11.87
CA MET A 58 -2.70 -9.78 -12.56
C MET A 58 -3.87 -9.14 -11.79
N ALA A 59 -4.76 -9.95 -11.22
CA ALA A 59 -5.82 -9.46 -10.36
C ALA A 59 -5.27 -8.77 -9.09
N GLY A 60 -4.28 -9.35 -8.44
CA GLY A 60 -3.60 -8.74 -7.30
C GLY A 60 -2.98 -7.38 -7.63
N TYR A 61 -2.24 -7.30 -8.74
CA TYR A 61 -1.64 -6.05 -9.20
C TYR A 61 -2.68 -5.04 -9.69
N ALA A 62 -3.81 -5.46 -10.26
CA ALA A 62 -4.91 -4.56 -10.59
C ALA A 62 -5.42 -3.77 -9.36
N SER A 63 -5.42 -4.40 -8.18
CA SER A 63 -5.74 -3.69 -6.93
C SER A 63 -4.71 -2.58 -6.61
N PHE A 64 -3.41 -2.81 -6.83
CA PHE A 64 -2.40 -1.77 -6.67
C PHE A 64 -2.52 -0.65 -7.71
N ILE A 65 -2.88 -0.99 -8.96
CA ILE A 65 -3.17 0.02 -10.00
C ILE A 65 -4.34 0.90 -9.56
N GLY A 66 -5.42 0.31 -9.06
CA GLY A 66 -6.58 1.05 -8.54
C GLY A 66 -6.21 2.01 -7.41
N MET A 67 -5.35 1.57 -6.47
CA MET A 67 -4.82 2.43 -5.41
C MET A 67 -4.00 3.60 -5.94
N THR A 68 -3.16 3.36 -6.94
CA THR A 68 -2.29 4.38 -7.53
C THR A 68 -3.10 5.42 -8.28
N VAL A 69 -4.07 4.99 -9.06
CA VAL A 69 -4.91 5.87 -9.90
C VAL A 69 -5.80 6.79 -9.07
N ILE A 70 -6.30 6.39 -7.92
CA ILE A 70 -7.11 7.30 -7.10
C ILE A 70 -6.27 8.36 -6.38
N PHE A 71 -5.00 8.10 -6.11
CA PHE A 71 -4.17 8.91 -5.20
C PHE A 71 -4.17 10.41 -5.51
N PRO A 72 -3.96 10.88 -6.75
CA PRO A 72 -3.99 12.32 -7.07
C PRO A 72 -5.37 12.98 -6.90
N ILE A 73 -6.45 12.17 -6.90
CA ILE A 73 -7.84 12.65 -6.83
C ILE A 73 -8.35 12.71 -5.39
N LEU A 74 -7.71 12.00 -4.45
CA LEU A 74 -8.20 11.78 -3.08
C LEU A 74 -8.55 13.07 -2.34
N PHE A 75 -7.76 14.13 -2.48
CA PHE A 75 -8.03 15.39 -1.80
C PHE A 75 -9.29 16.07 -2.30
N ARG A 76 -9.56 16.05 -3.60
CA ARG A 76 -10.79 16.61 -4.17
C ARG A 76 -12.00 15.82 -3.70
N LEU A 77 -11.90 14.50 -3.63
CA LEU A 77 -12.95 13.63 -3.10
C LEU A 77 -13.22 13.91 -1.62
N LYS A 78 -12.15 14.05 -0.81
CA LYS A 78 -12.25 14.38 0.61
C LYS A 78 -13.01 15.71 0.85
N PHE A 79 -12.70 16.74 0.10
CA PHE A 79 -13.39 18.03 0.26
C PHE A 79 -14.80 18.06 -0.36
N ARG A 80 -15.12 17.13 -1.25
CA ARG A 80 -16.45 17.02 -1.86
C ARG A 80 -17.44 16.31 -0.95
N PHE A 81 -17.06 15.20 -0.34
CA PHE A 81 -17.92 14.34 0.46
C PHE A 81 -17.65 14.51 1.97
N THR A 82 -18.62 14.11 2.78
CA THR A 82 -18.41 14.05 4.24
C THR A 82 -17.76 12.71 4.61
N THR A 83 -16.90 12.71 5.62
CA THR A 83 -16.23 11.50 6.12
C THR A 83 -17.17 10.32 6.34
N ARG A 84 -18.34 10.58 6.96
CA ARG A 84 -19.38 9.56 7.18
C ARG A 84 -19.91 8.97 5.87
N ARG A 85 -20.19 9.80 4.85
CA ARG A 85 -20.65 9.32 3.54
C ARG A 85 -19.59 8.47 2.85
N ILE A 86 -18.33 8.89 2.93
CA ILE A 86 -17.21 8.12 2.34
C ILE A 86 -17.18 6.72 2.93
N PHE A 87 -17.16 6.57 4.25
CA PHE A 87 -17.09 5.25 4.87
C PHE A 87 -18.36 4.41 4.61
N LEU A 88 -19.55 5.02 4.66
CA LEU A 88 -20.81 4.32 4.37
C LEU A 88 -20.93 3.85 2.91
N THR A 89 -20.17 4.44 1.97
CA THR A 89 -20.12 3.98 0.58
C THR A 89 -18.94 3.01 0.34
N VAL A 90 -17.78 3.27 0.94
CA VAL A 90 -16.57 2.44 0.74
C VAL A 90 -16.77 1.03 1.29
N CYS A 91 -17.30 0.87 2.51
CA CYS A 91 -17.47 -0.45 3.11
C CYS A 91 -18.39 -1.38 2.31
N PRO A 92 -19.62 -0.99 1.91
CA PRO A 92 -20.49 -1.86 1.09
C PRO A 92 -19.87 -2.21 -0.27
N VAL A 93 -19.20 -1.25 -0.93
CA VAL A 93 -18.55 -1.52 -2.21
C VAL A 93 -17.45 -2.57 -2.04
N LEU A 94 -16.62 -2.46 -0.99
CA LEU A 94 -15.58 -3.44 -0.71
C LEU A 94 -16.18 -4.81 -0.35
N ILE A 95 -17.28 -4.87 0.39
CA ILE A 95 -18.00 -6.11 0.70
C ILE A 95 -18.48 -6.77 -0.61
N VAL A 96 -19.12 -6.02 -1.48
CA VAL A 96 -19.59 -6.53 -2.78
C VAL A 96 -18.41 -7.00 -3.64
N CYS A 97 -17.31 -6.25 -3.69
CA CYS A 97 -16.09 -6.68 -4.39
C CYS A 97 -15.56 -8.01 -3.86
N ASN A 98 -15.49 -8.20 -2.54
CA ASN A 98 -15.04 -9.47 -1.94
C ASN A 98 -15.98 -10.64 -2.28
N LEU A 99 -17.30 -10.41 -2.25
CA LEU A 99 -18.30 -11.42 -2.63
C LEU A 99 -18.17 -11.83 -4.10
N ILE A 100 -18.01 -10.85 -5.01
CA ILE A 100 -17.82 -11.14 -6.44
C ILE A 100 -16.52 -11.91 -6.65
N THR A 101 -15.43 -11.50 -5.99
CA THR A 101 -14.13 -12.18 -6.08
C THR A 101 -14.21 -13.66 -5.67
N MET A 102 -14.93 -13.97 -4.59
CA MET A 102 -15.07 -15.36 -4.12
C MET A 102 -15.87 -16.27 -5.07
N GLN A 103 -16.79 -15.69 -5.83
CA GLN A 103 -17.71 -16.44 -6.68
C GLN A 103 -17.29 -16.44 -8.16
N SER A 104 -16.45 -15.50 -8.57
CA SER A 104 -16.11 -15.32 -9.98
C SER A 104 -15.08 -16.33 -10.44
N GLN A 105 -15.41 -17.04 -11.52
CA GLN A 105 -14.48 -17.87 -12.29
C GLN A 105 -13.93 -17.13 -13.52
N ASN A 106 -14.50 -15.97 -13.85
CA ASN A 106 -14.07 -15.16 -14.98
C ASN A 106 -12.94 -14.22 -14.57
N ILE A 107 -11.76 -14.39 -15.18
CA ILE A 107 -10.54 -13.64 -14.88
C ILE A 107 -10.73 -12.14 -15.14
N ALA A 108 -11.43 -11.75 -16.21
CA ALA A 108 -11.67 -10.34 -16.51
C ALA A 108 -12.53 -9.66 -15.43
N VAL A 109 -13.53 -10.35 -14.90
CA VAL A 109 -14.35 -9.89 -13.77
C VAL A 109 -13.50 -9.79 -12.51
N LEU A 110 -12.63 -10.77 -12.26
CA LEU A 110 -11.72 -10.77 -11.13
C LEU A 110 -10.78 -9.55 -11.16
N ILE A 111 -10.13 -9.29 -12.30
CA ILE A 111 -9.22 -8.14 -12.50
C ILE A 111 -9.98 -6.82 -12.29
N ALA A 112 -11.16 -6.66 -12.91
CA ALA A 112 -11.97 -5.46 -12.80
C ALA A 112 -12.43 -5.21 -11.34
N THR A 113 -12.87 -6.26 -10.66
CA THR A 113 -13.31 -6.18 -9.25
C THR A 113 -12.16 -5.83 -8.33
N CYS A 114 -10.96 -6.39 -8.55
CA CYS A 114 -9.76 -6.07 -7.79
C CYS A 114 -9.31 -4.62 -8.02
N PHE A 115 -9.38 -4.11 -9.25
CA PHE A 115 -9.10 -2.72 -9.55
C PHE A 115 -10.04 -1.77 -8.78
N VAL A 116 -11.35 -2.04 -8.81
CA VAL A 116 -12.35 -1.27 -8.05
C VAL A 116 -12.09 -1.37 -6.55
N SER A 117 -11.81 -2.56 -6.04
CA SER A 117 -11.47 -2.78 -4.64
C SER A 117 -10.25 -1.94 -4.21
N GLY A 118 -9.18 -1.93 -5.01
CA GLY A 118 -7.99 -1.11 -4.76
C GLY A 118 -8.30 0.38 -4.68
N PHE A 119 -9.11 0.87 -5.61
CA PHE A 119 -9.56 2.26 -5.64
C PHE A 119 -10.31 2.65 -4.35
N PHE A 120 -11.33 1.89 -3.95
CA PHE A 120 -12.12 2.19 -2.75
C PHE A 120 -11.34 1.96 -1.46
N ARG A 121 -10.48 0.94 -1.40
CA ARG A 121 -9.58 0.67 -0.29
C ARG A 121 -8.68 1.88 0.01
N MET A 122 -8.04 2.43 -1.00
CA MET A 122 -7.18 3.60 -0.83
C MET A 122 -7.97 4.83 -0.40
N TRP A 123 -9.18 5.02 -0.92
CA TRP A 123 -10.05 6.11 -0.50
C TRP A 123 -10.41 6.04 0.98
N GLY A 124 -10.80 4.86 1.48
CA GLY A 124 -11.08 4.64 2.90
C GLY A 124 -9.86 4.86 3.79
N THR A 125 -8.71 4.31 3.41
CA THR A 125 -7.44 4.46 4.15
C THR A 125 -7.02 5.92 4.24
N PHE A 126 -7.06 6.64 3.13
CA PHE A 126 -6.70 8.05 3.09
C PHE A 126 -7.62 8.90 3.98
N GLU A 127 -8.91 8.59 4.00
CA GLU A 127 -9.86 9.28 4.87
C GLU A 127 -9.53 9.07 6.35
N CYS A 128 -9.15 7.86 6.76
CA CYS A 128 -8.68 7.58 8.12
C CYS A 128 -7.43 8.40 8.45
N PHE A 129 -6.39 8.32 7.62
CA PHE A 129 -5.10 8.96 7.88
C PHE A 129 -5.18 10.49 7.93
N SER A 130 -5.95 11.08 7.02
CA SER A 130 -6.12 12.52 7.00
C SER A 130 -6.85 13.06 8.23
N ASN A 131 -7.75 12.28 8.83
CA ASN A 131 -8.43 12.66 10.07
C ASN A 131 -7.55 12.40 11.31
N ILE A 132 -6.77 11.31 11.35
CA ILE A 132 -5.79 11.04 12.40
C ILE A 132 -4.74 12.14 12.47
N ARG A 133 -4.25 12.64 11.32
CA ARG A 133 -3.27 13.71 11.26
C ARG A 133 -3.66 14.93 12.06
N LEU A 134 -4.93 15.34 11.96
CA LEU A 134 -5.44 16.52 12.67
C LEU A 134 -5.44 16.33 14.18
N SER A 135 -5.55 15.09 14.65
CA SER A 135 -5.70 14.78 16.07
C SER A 135 -4.37 14.44 16.74
N VAL A 136 -3.50 13.71 16.02
CA VAL A 136 -2.19 13.28 16.55
C VAL A 136 -1.15 14.39 16.42
N THR A 137 -1.23 15.20 15.37
CA THR A 137 -0.27 16.28 15.10
C THR A 137 -0.95 17.60 14.75
N PRO A 138 -1.59 18.29 15.71
CA PRO A 138 -2.19 19.60 15.48
C PRO A 138 -1.14 20.63 14.98
N SER A 139 0.10 20.48 15.43
CA SER A 139 1.26 21.30 15.01
C SER A 139 1.75 21.03 13.58
N GLY A 140 1.20 20.02 12.87
CA GLY A 140 1.64 19.62 11.53
C GLY A 140 3.01 18.93 11.47
N ASN A 141 3.54 18.44 12.58
CA ASN A 141 4.85 17.79 12.63
C ASN A 141 4.82 16.41 11.96
N PHE A 142 5.34 16.32 10.74
CA PHE A 142 5.43 15.08 9.96
C PHE A 142 6.29 14.01 10.61
N SER A 143 7.26 14.39 11.45
CA SER A 143 8.15 13.44 12.13
C SER A 143 7.46 12.60 13.21
N VAL A 144 6.31 13.05 13.71
CA VAL A 144 5.45 12.29 14.64
C VAL A 144 4.39 11.48 13.87
N PHE A 145 3.84 12.10 12.83
CA PHE A 145 2.73 11.53 12.08
C PHE A 145 3.10 10.30 11.25
N TYR A 146 4.17 10.39 10.45
CA TYR A 146 4.54 9.30 9.54
C TYR A 146 4.97 8.00 10.23
N PRO A 147 5.78 7.99 11.29
CA PRO A 147 6.09 6.73 11.98
C PRO A 147 4.84 5.98 12.44
N VAL A 148 3.85 6.68 13.01
CA VAL A 148 2.59 6.05 13.46
C VAL A 148 1.79 5.45 12.31
N ILE A 149 1.67 6.19 11.20
CA ILE A 149 0.88 5.73 10.05
C ILE A 149 1.57 4.59 9.30
N TYR A 150 2.88 4.68 9.10
CA TYR A 150 3.60 3.65 8.37
C TYR A 150 3.75 2.35 9.15
N ILE A 151 3.75 2.38 10.48
CA ILE A 151 3.55 1.15 11.27
C ILE A 151 2.28 0.46 10.79
N ILE A 152 1.14 1.17 10.75
CA ILE A 152 -0.13 0.55 10.37
C ILE A 152 -0.12 0.04 8.93
N VAL A 153 0.41 0.83 7.98
CA VAL A 153 0.43 0.44 6.57
C VAL A 153 1.32 -0.77 6.34
N LEU A 154 2.56 -0.73 6.81
CA LEU A 154 3.53 -1.80 6.59
C LEU A 154 3.17 -3.08 7.35
N GLU A 155 2.73 -2.93 8.59
CA GLU A 155 2.35 -4.07 9.43
C GLU A 155 1.04 -4.71 8.98
N SER A 156 0.07 -3.93 8.49
CA SER A 156 -1.16 -4.51 7.94
C SER A 156 -0.87 -5.36 6.70
N ILE A 157 0.11 -5.00 5.87
CA ILE A 157 0.51 -5.78 4.70
C ILE A 157 1.15 -7.10 5.16
N GLN A 158 2.08 -7.07 6.10
CA GLN A 158 2.72 -8.28 6.64
C GLN A 158 1.71 -9.20 7.31
N LEU A 159 0.87 -8.64 8.19
CA LEU A 159 -0.13 -9.37 8.93
C LEU A 159 -1.22 -9.96 8.02
N SER A 160 -1.66 -9.23 6.97
CA SER A 160 -2.65 -9.77 6.03
C SER A 160 -2.11 -10.94 5.24
N GLY A 161 -0.83 -10.91 4.85
CA GLY A 161 -0.16 -12.04 4.20
C GLY A 161 -0.06 -13.26 5.11
N LEU A 162 0.36 -13.07 6.37
CA LEU A 162 0.39 -14.13 7.38
C LEU A 162 -0.98 -14.77 7.58
N VAL A 163 -2.01 -13.97 7.83
CA VAL A 163 -3.37 -14.47 8.08
C VAL A 163 -3.95 -15.15 6.84
N ALA A 164 -3.74 -14.59 5.65
CA ALA A 164 -4.21 -15.19 4.40
C ALA A 164 -3.60 -16.57 4.18
N THR A 165 -2.30 -16.74 4.42
CA THR A 165 -1.63 -18.03 4.29
C THR A 165 -2.13 -19.05 5.31
N HIS A 166 -2.24 -18.67 6.59
CA HIS A 166 -2.76 -19.58 7.62
C HIS A 166 -4.19 -19.99 7.37
N LEU A 167 -5.08 -19.08 6.98
CA LEU A 167 -6.47 -19.42 6.66
C LEU A 167 -6.59 -20.29 5.42
N SER A 168 -5.75 -20.06 4.42
CA SER A 168 -5.73 -20.83 3.19
C SER A 168 -5.21 -22.25 3.41
N ASP A 169 -4.27 -22.46 4.32
CA ASP A 169 -3.75 -23.77 4.70
C ASP A 169 -4.75 -24.54 5.57
N TRP A 170 -5.37 -23.87 6.56
CA TRP A 170 -6.31 -24.50 7.49
C TRP A 170 -7.63 -24.93 6.82
N ALA A 171 -8.13 -24.15 5.87
CA ALA A 171 -9.43 -24.40 5.27
C ALA A 171 -9.46 -24.14 3.75
N ASN A 172 -9.49 -22.86 3.33
CA ASN A 172 -9.55 -22.46 1.94
C ASN A 172 -9.17 -20.97 1.81
N TRP A 173 -8.64 -20.54 0.66
CA TRP A 173 -8.34 -19.16 0.34
C TRP A 173 -9.54 -18.20 0.50
N GLN A 174 -10.77 -18.68 0.32
CA GLN A 174 -12.01 -17.91 0.45
C GLN A 174 -12.25 -17.40 1.89
N TYR A 175 -11.75 -18.08 2.91
CA TYR A 175 -11.96 -17.69 4.31
C TYR A 175 -11.33 -16.33 4.64
N MET A 176 -10.27 -15.96 3.95
CA MET A 176 -9.71 -14.61 4.09
C MET A 176 -10.69 -13.53 3.64
N HIS A 177 -11.42 -13.76 2.55
CA HIS A 177 -12.46 -12.82 2.11
C HIS A 177 -13.61 -12.72 3.11
N TRP A 178 -14.05 -13.86 3.70
CA TRP A 178 -15.05 -13.83 4.76
C TRP A 178 -14.61 -13.06 5.99
N LEU A 179 -13.36 -13.23 6.41
CA LEU A 179 -12.77 -12.47 7.50
C LEU A 179 -12.80 -10.96 7.19
N VAL A 180 -12.37 -10.57 6.00
CA VAL A 180 -12.36 -9.17 5.57
C VAL A 180 -13.78 -8.61 5.50
N ILE A 181 -14.75 -9.36 4.99
CA ILE A 181 -16.17 -8.96 4.97
C ILE A 181 -16.68 -8.74 6.39
N GLY A 182 -16.39 -9.65 7.33
CA GLY A 182 -16.76 -9.50 8.73
C GLY A 182 -16.21 -8.24 9.36
N LEU A 183 -14.91 -7.97 9.14
CA LEU A 183 -14.26 -6.75 9.61
C LEU A 183 -14.86 -5.48 8.98
N LEU A 184 -15.16 -5.48 7.69
CA LEU A 184 -15.80 -4.36 6.99
C LEU A 184 -17.22 -4.10 7.51
N ILE A 185 -17.99 -5.13 7.85
CA ILE A 185 -19.31 -5.03 8.47
C ILE A 185 -19.18 -4.36 9.84
N VAL A 186 -18.21 -4.77 10.66
CA VAL A 186 -17.95 -4.13 11.97
C VAL A 186 -17.61 -2.65 11.78
N VAL A 187 -16.72 -2.31 10.84
CA VAL A 187 -16.39 -0.92 10.51
C VAL A 187 -17.64 -0.15 10.08
N TRP A 188 -18.47 -0.72 9.22
CA TRP A 188 -19.69 -0.09 8.72
C TRP A 188 -20.68 0.23 9.86
N PHE A 189 -20.90 -0.72 10.77
CA PHE A 189 -21.76 -0.50 11.96
C PHE A 189 -21.14 0.57 12.90
N CYS A 190 -19.83 0.50 13.16
CA CYS A 190 -19.17 1.53 13.94
C CYS A 190 -19.34 2.92 13.32
N VAL A 191 -19.18 3.04 12.01
CA VAL A 191 -19.40 4.31 11.30
C VAL A 191 -20.86 4.75 11.41
N PHE A 192 -21.80 3.84 11.23
CA PHE A 192 -23.23 4.17 11.28
C PHE A 192 -23.64 4.74 12.64
N PHE A 193 -23.23 4.12 13.73
CA PHE A 193 -23.65 4.50 15.09
C PHE A 193 -22.77 5.58 15.73
N LEU A 194 -21.45 5.58 15.47
CA LEU A 194 -20.48 6.40 16.20
C LEU A 194 -20.08 7.69 15.48
N THR A 195 -20.37 7.83 14.18
CA THR A 195 -19.94 9.01 13.43
C THR A 195 -21.06 10.00 13.14
N ARG A 196 -20.67 11.26 12.97
CA ARG A 196 -21.52 12.35 12.52
C ARG A 196 -21.07 12.88 11.14
N PRO A 197 -21.97 13.50 10.34
CA PRO A 197 -21.57 14.09 9.08
C PRO A 197 -20.65 15.30 9.36
N PHE A 198 -19.38 15.15 9.06
CA PHE A 198 -18.37 16.18 9.19
C PHE A 198 -17.70 16.44 7.84
N ARG A 199 -17.41 17.70 7.55
CA ARG A 199 -16.67 18.13 6.37
C ARG A 199 -15.58 19.10 6.80
N MET A 200 -14.36 18.89 6.29
CA MET A 200 -13.18 19.62 6.71
C MET A 200 -13.07 21.02 6.09
N ALA A 201 -13.64 21.24 4.91
CA ALA A 201 -13.55 22.51 4.17
C ALA A 201 -14.75 22.74 3.28
N LYS A 202 -14.76 23.89 2.57
CA LYS A 202 -15.74 24.20 1.54
C LYS A 202 -15.76 23.12 0.44
N LYS A 203 -16.94 22.90 -0.12
CA LYS A 203 -17.19 21.90 -1.17
C LYS A 203 -16.39 22.21 -2.42
N MET A 204 -15.46 21.31 -2.79
CA MET A 204 -14.69 21.45 -4.04
C MET A 204 -15.43 20.83 -5.22
N PRO A 205 -15.41 21.47 -6.40
CA PRO A 205 -15.98 20.93 -7.62
C PRO A 205 -15.12 19.78 -8.18
N LEU A 206 -15.76 18.80 -8.82
CA LEU A 206 -15.08 17.66 -9.46
C LEU A 206 -14.76 17.89 -10.94
N TYR A 207 -15.31 18.93 -11.56
CA TYR A 207 -15.10 19.20 -13.00
C TYR A 207 -13.65 19.60 -13.36
N GLY A 208 -12.82 19.95 -12.38
CA GLY A 208 -11.41 20.26 -12.61
C GLY A 208 -10.48 19.04 -12.57
N ILE A 209 -11.02 17.81 -12.53
CA ILE A 209 -10.20 16.58 -12.57
C ILE A 209 -9.96 16.17 -14.01
N ASP A 210 -8.70 15.91 -14.35
CA ASP A 210 -8.34 15.34 -15.67
C ASP A 210 -8.61 13.83 -15.69
N TRP A 211 -9.88 13.46 -15.94
CA TRP A 211 -10.30 12.07 -16.03
C TRP A 211 -9.65 11.33 -17.21
N THR A 212 -9.38 12.03 -18.30
CA THR A 212 -8.70 11.46 -19.46
C THR A 212 -7.26 11.09 -19.11
N GLY A 213 -6.55 11.97 -18.40
CA GLY A 213 -5.21 11.69 -17.90
C GLY A 213 -5.19 10.50 -16.93
N ALA A 214 -6.17 10.42 -16.03
CA ALA A 214 -6.32 9.28 -15.13
C ALA A 214 -6.52 7.96 -15.89
N LEU A 215 -7.37 7.96 -16.93
CA LEU A 215 -7.64 6.78 -17.77
C LEU A 215 -6.41 6.37 -18.57
N LEU A 216 -5.69 7.32 -19.14
CA LEU A 216 -4.44 7.05 -19.87
C LEU A 216 -3.37 6.45 -18.94
N TRP A 217 -3.20 6.99 -17.72
CA TRP A 217 -2.29 6.41 -16.73
C TRP A 217 -2.73 5.00 -16.30
N THR A 218 -4.03 4.76 -16.16
CA THR A 218 -4.56 3.43 -15.89
C THR A 218 -4.18 2.45 -17.00
N LEU A 219 -4.34 2.85 -18.24
CA LEU A 219 -3.96 2.04 -19.41
C LEU A 219 -2.47 1.74 -19.45
N VAL A 220 -1.62 2.76 -19.20
CA VAL A 220 -0.17 2.59 -19.11
C VAL A 220 0.22 1.58 -18.03
N LEU A 221 -0.33 1.73 -16.82
CA LEU A 221 -0.03 0.83 -15.71
C LEU A 221 -0.48 -0.60 -15.99
N PHE A 222 -1.69 -0.80 -16.53
CA PHE A 222 -2.16 -2.12 -16.93
C PHE A 222 -1.28 -2.74 -18.02
N ALA A 223 -0.87 -1.97 -19.03
CA ALA A 223 -0.02 -2.47 -20.11
C ALA A 223 1.37 -2.88 -19.59
N ILE A 224 2.00 -2.07 -18.73
CA ILE A 224 3.31 -2.40 -18.14
C ILE A 224 3.21 -3.63 -17.25
N VAL A 225 2.21 -3.68 -16.36
CA VAL A 225 2.01 -4.82 -15.45
C VAL A 225 1.71 -6.09 -16.24
N PHE A 226 0.91 -6.01 -17.31
CA PHE A 226 0.63 -7.14 -18.21
C PHE A 226 1.92 -7.68 -18.83
N VAL A 227 2.77 -6.81 -19.37
CA VAL A 227 4.06 -7.22 -19.94
C VAL A 227 4.96 -7.88 -18.89
N CYS A 228 5.00 -7.34 -17.66
CA CYS A 228 5.83 -7.90 -16.59
C CYS A 228 5.33 -9.27 -16.11
N ILE A 229 4.03 -9.50 -16.09
CA ILE A 229 3.44 -10.74 -15.57
C ILE A 229 3.41 -11.83 -16.65
N TYR A 230 2.97 -11.48 -17.84
CA TYR A 230 2.78 -12.46 -18.93
C TYR A 230 3.94 -12.54 -19.91
N GLY A 231 5.02 -11.75 -19.69
CA GLY A 231 6.15 -11.71 -20.60
C GLY A 231 6.78 -13.08 -20.85
N GLU A 232 7.02 -13.85 -19.80
CA GLU A 232 7.58 -15.20 -19.89
C GLU A 232 6.61 -16.16 -20.58
N TYR A 233 5.32 -16.11 -20.26
CA TYR A 233 4.29 -16.95 -20.86
C TYR A 233 4.12 -16.74 -22.38
N TYR A 234 4.32 -15.50 -22.87
CA TYR A 234 4.18 -15.14 -24.27
C TYR A 234 5.52 -14.94 -24.99
N ASP A 235 6.62 -15.48 -24.49
CA ASP A 235 7.95 -15.37 -25.10
C ASP A 235 8.42 -13.93 -25.34
N TRP A 236 8.06 -13.01 -24.41
CA TRP A 236 8.51 -11.62 -24.41
C TRP A 236 8.27 -10.91 -25.76
N LEU A 237 9.33 -10.35 -26.37
CA LEU A 237 9.23 -9.54 -27.59
C LEU A 237 8.88 -10.34 -28.86
N ASP A 238 8.90 -11.66 -28.83
CA ASP A 238 8.53 -12.48 -29.99
C ASP A 238 7.01 -12.49 -30.18
N SER A 239 6.25 -12.26 -29.11
CA SER A 239 4.79 -12.15 -29.20
C SER A 239 4.32 -10.81 -29.74
N PRO A 240 3.40 -10.79 -30.73
CA PRO A 240 2.79 -9.56 -31.22
C PRO A 240 1.94 -8.87 -30.14
N LEU A 241 1.39 -9.63 -29.19
CA LEU A 241 0.56 -9.11 -28.09
C LEU A 241 1.40 -8.30 -27.11
N ILE A 242 2.55 -8.81 -26.70
CA ILE A 242 3.48 -8.09 -25.80
C ILE A 242 4.01 -6.83 -26.46
N ARG A 243 4.39 -6.93 -27.76
CA ARG A 243 4.80 -5.75 -28.55
C ARG A 243 3.69 -4.70 -28.65
N GLY A 244 2.45 -5.14 -28.89
CA GLY A 244 1.28 -4.25 -28.89
C GLY A 244 1.06 -3.54 -27.56
N CYS A 245 1.18 -4.26 -26.44
CA CYS A 245 1.09 -3.68 -25.09
C CYS A 245 2.20 -2.66 -24.82
N LEU A 246 3.44 -2.95 -25.24
CA LEU A 246 4.56 -2.02 -25.08
C LEU A 246 4.36 -0.74 -25.92
N VAL A 247 3.95 -0.88 -27.18
CA VAL A 247 3.64 0.27 -28.04
C VAL A 247 2.50 1.10 -27.42
N THR A 248 1.45 0.45 -26.94
CA THR A 248 0.33 1.11 -26.28
C THR A 248 0.80 1.87 -25.02
N ALA A 249 1.66 1.26 -24.20
CA ALA A 249 2.21 1.91 -23.01
C ALA A 249 3.04 3.15 -23.39
N VAL A 250 3.91 3.05 -24.40
CA VAL A 250 4.75 4.16 -24.85
C VAL A 250 3.89 5.30 -25.43
N VAL A 251 2.97 4.99 -26.34
CA VAL A 251 2.10 5.99 -26.99
C VAL A 251 1.22 6.69 -25.95
N ALA A 252 0.56 5.92 -25.05
CA ALA A 252 -0.27 6.50 -24.00
C ALA A 252 0.55 7.37 -23.03
N THR A 253 1.78 6.98 -22.72
CA THR A 253 2.70 7.79 -21.89
C THR A 253 3.06 9.10 -22.58
N LEU A 254 3.40 9.08 -23.87
CA LEU A 254 3.74 10.29 -24.64
C LEU A 254 2.53 11.25 -24.72
N ILE A 255 1.34 10.72 -24.99
CA ILE A 255 0.10 11.51 -25.00
C ILE A 255 -0.12 12.14 -23.60
N ASN A 256 0.09 11.38 -22.54
CA ASN A 256 -0.10 11.86 -21.17
C ASN A 256 0.91 12.95 -20.79
N ILE A 257 2.19 12.78 -21.15
CA ILE A 257 3.23 13.79 -20.94
C ILE A 257 2.86 15.09 -21.66
N ASN A 258 2.44 15.03 -22.93
CA ASN A 258 1.99 16.19 -23.67
C ASN A 258 0.80 16.88 -22.96
N ARG A 259 -0.18 16.11 -22.47
CA ARG A 259 -1.30 16.66 -21.68
C ARG A 259 -0.86 17.30 -20.38
N MET A 260 0.10 16.70 -19.67
CA MET A 260 0.65 17.26 -18.44
C MET A 260 1.32 18.62 -18.65
N CYS A 261 1.92 18.82 -19.82
CA CYS A 261 2.58 20.10 -20.19
C CYS A 261 1.61 21.16 -20.70
N THR A 262 0.47 20.77 -21.28
CA THR A 262 -0.47 21.69 -21.94
C THR A 262 -1.67 22.07 -21.08
N LEU A 263 -2.13 21.21 -20.17
CA LEU A 263 -3.31 21.44 -19.37
C LEU A 263 -3.01 22.30 -18.13
N ARG A 264 -3.95 23.20 -17.82
CA ARG A 264 -3.89 24.03 -16.61
C ARG A 264 -3.98 23.23 -15.29
N HIS A 265 -4.69 22.13 -15.30
CA HIS A 265 -4.89 21.23 -14.17
C HIS A 265 -4.68 19.80 -14.62
N PRO A 266 -3.42 19.38 -14.86
CA PRO A 266 -3.12 18.02 -15.26
C PRO A 266 -3.40 17.03 -14.12
N TYR A 267 -3.52 15.75 -14.47
CA TYR A 267 -3.71 14.69 -13.49
C TYR A 267 -2.53 14.58 -12.50
N ILE A 268 -1.31 14.66 -12.99
CA ILE A 268 -0.07 14.81 -12.21
C ILE A 268 0.59 16.11 -12.63
N ASP A 269 0.95 16.96 -11.66
CA ASP A 269 1.64 18.23 -11.94
C ASP A 269 3.13 17.98 -12.21
N PRO A 270 3.65 18.28 -13.42
CA PRO A 270 5.04 18.07 -13.75
C PRO A 270 6.00 18.96 -12.93
N GLN A 271 5.51 20.07 -12.34
CA GLN A 271 6.31 20.94 -11.49
C GLN A 271 6.86 20.21 -10.26
N VAL A 272 6.22 19.13 -9.81
CA VAL A 272 6.72 18.30 -8.70
C VAL A 272 8.09 17.70 -9.03
N LEU A 273 8.33 17.33 -10.29
CA LEU A 273 9.59 16.73 -10.74
C LEU A 273 10.75 17.76 -10.77
N THR A 274 10.44 19.05 -10.81
CA THR A 274 11.46 20.12 -10.90
C THR A 274 12.07 20.49 -9.54
N TYR A 275 11.50 20.04 -8.42
CA TYR A 275 12.07 20.30 -7.10
C TYR A 275 13.42 19.61 -6.93
N ARG A 276 14.43 20.38 -6.51
CA ARG A 276 15.86 20.02 -6.49
C ARG A 276 16.20 18.62 -5.95
N HIS A 277 15.47 18.14 -4.96
CA HIS A 277 15.77 16.85 -4.30
C HIS A 277 14.77 15.76 -4.64
N PHE A 278 13.68 16.07 -5.34
CA PHE A 278 12.62 15.13 -5.63
C PHE A 278 13.09 13.95 -6.49
N PRO A 279 13.81 14.15 -7.61
CA PRO A 279 14.32 13.03 -8.42
C PRO A 279 15.25 12.11 -7.63
N THR A 280 16.11 12.67 -6.77
CA THR A 280 17.01 11.87 -5.91
C THR A 280 16.21 11.00 -4.94
N ILE A 281 15.17 11.55 -4.32
CA ILE A 281 14.34 10.78 -3.39
C ILE A 281 13.57 9.68 -4.12
N LEU A 282 13.04 9.98 -5.30
CA LEU A 282 12.35 9.01 -6.15
C LEU A 282 13.28 7.86 -6.53
N PHE A 283 14.51 8.17 -6.92
CA PHE A 283 15.54 7.17 -7.22
C PHE A 283 15.86 6.29 -6.00
N LEU A 284 16.00 6.88 -4.80
CA LEU A 284 16.23 6.13 -3.56
C LEU A 284 15.05 5.22 -3.20
N PHE A 285 13.81 5.66 -3.43
CA PHE A 285 12.62 4.81 -3.26
C PHE A 285 12.61 3.64 -4.25
N LEU A 286 12.95 3.92 -5.50
CA LEU A 286 13.03 2.88 -6.54
C LEU A 286 14.09 1.83 -6.18
N MET A 287 15.27 2.26 -5.74
CA MET A 287 16.33 1.36 -5.26
C MET A 287 15.86 0.55 -4.04
N LEU A 288 15.20 1.18 -3.07
CA LEU A 288 14.66 0.48 -1.91
C LEU A 288 13.66 -0.62 -2.32
N CYS A 289 12.69 -0.28 -3.17
CA CYS A 289 11.70 -1.24 -3.65
C CYS A 289 12.37 -2.40 -4.41
N LEU A 290 13.33 -2.10 -5.28
CA LEU A 290 14.06 -3.10 -6.05
C LEU A 290 14.82 -4.06 -5.12
N PHE A 291 15.59 -3.57 -4.16
CA PHE A 291 16.33 -4.41 -3.22
C PHE A 291 15.41 -5.26 -2.34
N LEU A 292 14.33 -4.68 -1.80
CA LEU A 292 13.41 -5.42 -0.94
C LEU A 292 12.64 -6.50 -1.70
N THR A 293 12.14 -6.18 -2.91
CA THR A 293 11.38 -7.14 -3.72
C THR A 293 12.27 -8.28 -4.20
N THR A 294 13.44 -7.96 -4.77
CA THR A 294 14.41 -8.99 -5.22
C THR A 294 14.82 -9.92 -4.09
N SER A 295 15.14 -9.35 -2.91
CA SER A 295 15.49 -10.15 -1.74
C SER A 295 14.37 -11.08 -1.29
N SER A 296 13.13 -10.59 -1.32
CA SER A 296 11.97 -11.39 -0.90
C SER A 296 11.69 -12.53 -1.87
N VAL A 297 11.75 -12.26 -3.17
CA VAL A 297 11.56 -13.28 -4.22
C VAL A 297 12.66 -14.34 -4.16
N LEU A 298 13.93 -13.93 -4.08
CA LEU A 298 15.06 -14.87 -3.98
C LEU A 298 14.95 -15.75 -2.73
N GLN A 299 14.65 -15.16 -1.57
CA GLN A 299 14.46 -15.90 -0.33
C GLN A 299 13.31 -16.89 -0.43
N GLU A 300 12.15 -16.48 -0.95
CA GLU A 300 10.98 -17.35 -1.12
C GLU A 300 11.27 -18.49 -2.09
N THR A 301 11.88 -18.20 -3.23
CA THR A 301 12.27 -19.22 -4.22
C THR A 301 13.25 -20.21 -3.62
N PHE A 302 14.29 -19.75 -2.91
CA PHE A 302 15.26 -20.61 -2.24
C PHE A 302 14.60 -21.54 -1.21
N MET A 303 13.73 -20.99 -0.37
CA MET A 303 13.03 -21.76 0.66
C MET A 303 12.11 -22.84 0.09
N ARG A 304 11.37 -22.50 -0.99
CA ARG A 304 10.41 -23.43 -1.60
C ARG A 304 11.09 -24.45 -2.52
N SER A 305 12.00 -24.01 -3.39
CA SER A 305 12.56 -24.86 -4.44
C SER A 305 13.75 -25.71 -3.95
N ILE A 306 14.60 -25.17 -3.07
CA ILE A 306 15.82 -25.83 -2.61
C ILE A 306 15.62 -26.49 -1.25
N LEU A 307 15.16 -25.73 -0.26
CA LEU A 307 14.93 -26.24 1.10
C LEU A 307 13.62 -27.02 1.25
N ARG A 308 12.70 -26.88 0.30
CA ARG A 308 11.37 -27.53 0.29
C ARG A 308 10.57 -27.28 1.56
N TYR A 309 10.69 -26.10 2.15
CA TYR A 309 9.88 -25.72 3.29
C TYR A 309 8.42 -25.47 2.89
N ASP A 310 7.52 -25.89 3.78
CA ASP A 310 6.11 -25.56 3.64
C ASP A 310 5.86 -24.07 3.62
N MET A 311 4.77 -23.68 3.00
CA MET A 311 4.35 -22.29 2.87
C MET A 311 4.19 -21.59 4.23
N LEU A 312 3.70 -22.31 5.25
CA LEU A 312 3.57 -21.78 6.61
C LEU A 312 4.92 -21.42 7.23
N ASN A 313 5.91 -22.30 7.09
CA ASN A 313 7.26 -22.05 7.58
C ASN A 313 7.91 -20.86 6.86
N ALA A 314 7.74 -20.76 5.54
CA ALA A 314 8.26 -19.62 4.78
C ALA A 314 7.63 -18.30 5.22
N VAL A 315 6.32 -18.27 5.43
CA VAL A 315 5.57 -17.07 5.83
C VAL A 315 5.81 -16.69 7.29
N SER A 316 6.16 -17.65 8.16
CA SER A 316 6.47 -17.38 9.57
C SER A 316 7.62 -16.36 9.76
N LEU A 317 8.55 -16.26 8.80
CA LEU A 317 9.63 -15.27 8.82
C LEU A 317 9.10 -13.83 8.74
N ASN A 318 7.88 -13.62 8.26
CA ASN A 318 7.25 -12.30 8.25
C ASN A 318 7.03 -11.76 9.67
N TRP A 319 6.92 -12.59 10.70
CA TRP A 319 6.92 -12.13 12.09
C TRP A 319 8.23 -11.43 12.48
N CYS A 320 9.37 -11.91 11.98
CA CYS A 320 10.66 -11.27 12.23
C CYS A 320 10.74 -9.92 11.50
N VAL A 321 10.23 -9.86 10.26
CA VAL A 321 10.14 -8.61 9.49
C VAL A 321 9.20 -7.62 10.19
N PHE A 322 8.06 -8.09 10.68
CA PHE A 322 7.10 -7.32 11.46
C PHE A 322 7.77 -6.68 12.68
N ALA A 323 8.41 -7.48 13.53
CA ALA A 323 9.12 -6.97 14.70
C ALA A 323 10.23 -5.97 14.31
N GLY A 324 10.92 -6.21 13.20
CA GLY A 324 11.94 -5.32 12.65
C GLY A 324 11.37 -3.96 12.22
N ILE A 325 10.23 -3.94 11.53
CA ILE A 325 9.55 -2.70 11.10
C ILE A 325 9.13 -1.87 12.32
N LEU A 326 8.56 -2.51 13.35
CA LEU A 326 8.21 -1.83 14.59
C LEU A 326 9.42 -1.18 15.26
N ALA A 327 10.53 -1.91 15.36
CA ALA A 327 11.79 -1.39 15.91
C ALA A 327 12.31 -0.22 15.05
N GLY A 328 12.30 -0.35 13.74
CA GLY A 328 12.71 0.70 12.79
C GLY A 328 11.87 1.97 12.90
N ALA A 329 10.55 1.83 13.00
CA ALA A 329 9.65 2.97 13.21
C ALA A 329 9.90 3.65 14.56
N GLY A 330 10.14 2.87 15.63
CA GLY A 330 10.54 3.38 16.94
C GLY A 330 11.85 4.18 16.89
N ILE A 331 12.87 3.70 16.16
CA ILE A 331 14.15 4.40 15.96
C ILE A 331 13.93 5.75 15.23
N VAL A 332 13.10 5.75 14.17
CA VAL A 332 12.80 7.00 13.43
C VAL A 332 12.05 7.98 14.32
N PHE A 333 11.02 7.50 15.05
CA PHE A 333 10.25 8.33 15.97
C PHE A 333 11.15 8.96 17.03
N TYR A 334 11.95 8.15 17.74
CA TYR A 334 12.83 8.63 18.79
C TYR A 334 13.82 9.69 18.27
N ARG A 335 14.47 9.40 17.14
CA ARG A 335 15.49 10.29 16.58
C ARG A 335 14.92 11.61 16.03
N GLN A 336 13.77 11.56 15.37
CA GLN A 336 13.21 12.74 14.70
C GLN A 336 12.19 13.49 15.56
N ALA A 337 11.35 12.81 16.32
CA ALA A 337 10.32 13.43 17.13
C ALA A 337 10.85 13.85 18.51
N VAL A 338 11.73 13.05 19.14
CA VAL A 338 12.26 13.32 20.48
C VAL A 338 13.59 14.09 20.41
N LEU A 339 14.56 13.58 19.64
CA LEU A 339 15.88 14.21 19.55
C LEU A 339 15.96 15.37 18.52
N HIS A 340 14.92 15.58 17.73
CA HIS A 340 14.85 16.59 16.66
C HIS A 340 16.03 16.56 15.68
N LYS A 341 16.68 15.39 15.49
CA LYS A 341 17.81 15.21 14.58
C LYS A 341 17.37 14.94 13.15
N GLY A 342 18.21 15.31 12.17
CA GLY A 342 17.91 15.15 10.75
C GLY A 342 17.79 13.69 10.28
N TYR A 343 17.12 13.50 9.14
CA TYR A 343 16.83 12.21 8.52
C TYR A 343 17.98 11.61 7.69
N LYS A 344 18.99 12.42 7.30
CA LYS A 344 20.09 11.95 6.43
C LYS A 344 20.81 10.71 6.96
N LEU A 345 21.18 10.72 8.23
CA LEU A 345 21.85 9.59 8.87
C LEU A 345 20.94 8.36 8.92
N LEU A 346 19.62 8.53 9.14
CA LEU A 346 18.67 7.42 9.13
C LEU A 346 18.60 6.76 7.74
N ILE A 347 18.60 7.54 6.67
CA ILE A 347 18.64 7.02 5.31
C ILE A 347 19.93 6.23 5.07
N THR A 348 21.09 6.78 5.44
CA THR A 348 22.36 6.09 5.30
C THR A 348 22.40 4.77 6.09
N VAL A 349 22.03 4.83 7.38
CA VAL A 349 21.99 3.63 8.24
C VAL A 349 21.00 2.58 7.70
N GLY A 350 19.83 3.02 7.22
CA GLY A 350 18.83 2.13 6.66
C GLY A 350 19.35 1.37 5.43
N PHE A 351 20.03 2.04 4.50
CA PHE A 351 20.67 1.36 3.35
C PHE A 351 21.81 0.44 3.78
N ILE A 352 22.63 0.84 4.77
CA ILE A 352 23.66 -0.03 5.34
C ILE A 352 23.04 -1.31 5.91
N LEU A 353 21.93 -1.22 6.63
CA LEU A 353 21.22 -2.37 7.18
C LEU A 353 20.71 -3.32 6.09
N ILE A 354 20.20 -2.79 4.98
CA ILE A 354 19.78 -3.61 3.83
C ILE A 354 20.99 -4.30 3.18
N VAL A 355 22.11 -3.59 3.02
CA VAL A 355 23.35 -4.17 2.47
C VAL A 355 23.90 -5.27 3.40
N VAL A 356 23.92 -5.02 4.72
CA VAL A 356 24.35 -6.01 5.72
C VAL A 356 23.44 -7.25 5.68
N TYR A 357 22.12 -7.05 5.55
CA TYR A 357 21.18 -8.15 5.36
C TYR A 357 21.51 -8.98 4.11
N GLN A 358 21.75 -8.34 2.95
CA GLN A 358 22.09 -9.01 1.70
C GLN A 358 23.40 -9.80 1.83
N TYR A 359 24.41 -9.19 2.43
CA TYR A 359 25.69 -9.80 2.69
C TYR A 359 25.56 -11.02 3.63
N TYR A 360 24.77 -10.88 4.68
CA TYR A 360 24.50 -11.97 5.61
C TYR A 360 23.80 -13.15 4.93
N MET A 361 22.78 -12.86 4.09
CA MET A 361 22.07 -13.87 3.31
C MET A 361 23.02 -14.61 2.34
N TYR A 362 23.95 -13.90 1.70
CA TYR A 362 24.93 -14.51 0.79
C TYR A 362 25.72 -15.65 1.44
N PHE A 363 26.13 -15.50 2.69
CA PHE A 363 26.87 -16.56 3.42
C PHE A 363 25.96 -17.63 4.02
N LEU A 364 24.68 -17.32 4.27
CA LEU A 364 23.77 -18.28 4.86
C LEU A 364 23.13 -19.23 3.85
N ILE A 365 23.09 -18.88 2.57
CA ILE A 365 22.42 -19.68 1.55
C ILE A 365 23.21 -20.98 1.31
N HIS A 366 22.74 -22.08 1.93
CA HIS A 366 23.26 -23.43 1.70
C HIS A 366 22.12 -24.48 1.83
N PRO A 367 22.23 -25.67 1.20
CA PRO A 367 21.12 -26.63 1.12
C PRO A 367 20.60 -27.17 2.46
N ASN A 368 21.39 -27.11 3.53
CA ASN A 368 21.05 -27.62 4.86
C ASN A 368 20.76 -26.49 5.86
N LEU A 369 20.22 -25.37 5.41
CA LEU A 369 19.95 -24.22 6.25
C LEU A 369 18.74 -24.45 7.15
N ASN A 370 18.90 -24.23 8.46
CA ASN A 370 17.80 -24.19 9.41
C ASN A 370 17.06 -22.86 9.33
N ILE A 371 15.73 -22.89 9.42
CA ILE A 371 14.86 -21.70 9.36
C ILE A 371 15.21 -20.66 10.44
N GLU A 372 15.64 -21.10 11.60
CA GLU A 372 16.02 -20.24 12.73
C GLU A 372 17.17 -19.29 12.38
N SER A 373 18.09 -19.72 11.53
CA SER A 373 19.20 -18.89 11.05
C SER A 373 18.74 -17.69 10.23
N LEU A 374 17.53 -17.75 9.69
CA LEU A 374 16.91 -16.67 8.90
C LEU A 374 16.17 -15.63 9.77
N TYR A 375 15.95 -15.89 11.06
CA TYR A 375 15.20 -14.96 11.92
C TYR A 375 15.92 -13.62 12.07
N PHE A 376 17.21 -13.64 12.41
CA PHE A 376 17.98 -12.43 12.60
C PHE A 376 18.14 -11.59 11.32
N PRO A 377 18.51 -12.16 10.16
CA PRO A 377 18.56 -11.40 8.90
C PRO A 377 17.22 -10.76 8.55
N ASN A 378 16.11 -11.49 8.70
CA ASN A 378 14.79 -10.94 8.39
C ASN A 378 14.36 -9.81 9.36
N PHE A 379 14.74 -9.92 10.63
CA PHE A 379 14.57 -8.82 11.58
C PHE A 379 15.38 -7.58 11.15
N LEU A 380 16.62 -7.75 10.73
CA LEU A 380 17.47 -6.68 10.24
C LEU A 380 16.89 -6.02 8.96
N LYS A 381 16.40 -6.84 8.02
CA LYS A 381 15.66 -6.38 6.83
C LYS A 381 14.46 -5.54 7.22
N GLY A 382 13.69 -5.97 8.22
CA GLY A 382 12.53 -5.26 8.75
C GLY A 382 12.91 -3.88 9.30
N ILE A 383 13.97 -3.76 10.09
CA ILE A 383 14.47 -2.48 10.61
C ILE A 383 14.85 -1.55 9.44
N GLY A 384 15.66 -2.05 8.50
CA GLY A 384 16.07 -1.28 7.32
C GLY A 384 14.88 -0.78 6.50
N HIS A 385 13.89 -1.65 6.26
CA HIS A 385 12.65 -1.33 5.57
C HIS A 385 11.88 -0.21 6.28
N GLY A 386 11.58 -0.36 7.57
CA GLY A 386 10.86 0.63 8.35
C GLY A 386 11.57 1.98 8.41
N VAL A 387 12.86 1.98 8.71
CA VAL A 387 13.68 3.20 8.78
C VAL A 387 13.72 3.93 7.45
N LEU A 388 13.98 3.23 6.34
CA LEU A 388 14.09 3.86 5.02
C LEU A 388 12.76 4.39 4.53
N TYR A 389 11.71 3.57 4.59
CA TYR A 389 10.39 3.95 4.07
C TYR A 389 9.86 5.21 4.76
N ILE A 390 9.93 5.24 6.09
CA ILE A 390 9.45 6.38 6.88
C ILE A 390 10.35 7.61 6.66
N SER A 391 11.67 7.46 6.67
CA SER A 391 12.59 8.58 6.53
C SER A 391 12.55 9.23 5.15
N LEU A 392 12.44 8.42 4.07
CA LEU A 392 12.30 8.91 2.71
C LEU A 392 10.97 9.66 2.52
N THR A 393 9.88 9.13 3.09
CA THR A 393 8.58 9.81 3.05
C THR A 393 8.59 11.15 3.79
N ILE A 394 9.21 11.21 4.96
CA ILE A 394 9.38 12.48 5.69
C ILE A 394 10.23 13.46 4.85
N TYR A 395 11.25 12.96 4.16
CA TYR A 395 12.08 13.77 3.28
C TYR A 395 11.27 14.38 2.13
N ILE A 396 10.46 13.58 1.43
CA ILE A 396 9.55 14.09 0.38
C ILE A 396 8.61 15.14 0.96
N ALA A 397 7.95 14.85 2.07
CA ALA A 397 6.98 15.75 2.68
C ALA A 397 7.55 17.09 3.13
N LYS A 398 8.88 17.15 3.40
CA LYS A 398 9.59 18.40 3.71
C LYS A 398 10.13 19.13 2.47
N THR A 399 10.31 18.42 1.37
CA THR A 399 10.90 18.98 0.13
C THR A 399 9.85 19.57 -0.79
N VAL A 400 8.68 18.92 -0.89
CA VAL A 400 7.59 19.37 -1.77
C VAL A 400 6.67 20.32 -1.00
N PRO A 401 6.44 21.55 -1.48
CA PRO A 401 5.50 22.49 -0.87
C PRO A 401 4.09 21.90 -0.80
N PHE A 402 3.37 22.20 0.27
CA PHE A 402 2.02 21.68 0.53
C PHE A 402 1.03 21.90 -0.64
N LYS A 403 1.22 22.99 -1.39
CA LYS A 403 0.41 23.32 -2.57
C LYS A 403 0.47 22.24 -3.67
N HIS A 404 1.65 21.67 -3.90
CA HIS A 404 1.88 20.66 -4.93
C HIS A 404 1.88 19.22 -4.40
N PHE A 405 1.87 19.05 -3.08
CA PHE A 405 1.76 17.73 -2.45
C PHE A 405 0.38 17.08 -2.65
N PHE A 406 -0.60 17.87 -3.05
CA PHE A 406 -2.02 17.50 -3.12
C PHE A 406 -2.66 17.76 -4.50
N GLN A 407 -1.86 18.12 -5.47
CA GLN A 407 -2.28 18.22 -6.86
C GLN A 407 -1.84 17.01 -7.68
#